data_4c1c21248886acdb3965dd373fd372be
#
_entry.id   4c1c21248886acdb3965dd373fd372be
#
_cell.length_a   1.000
_cell.length_b   1.000
_cell.length_c   1.000
_cell.angle_alpha   90.00
_cell.angle_beta   90.00
_cell.angle_gamma   90.00
#
_symmetry.space_group_name_H-M   'P 1'
#
loop_
_entity.id
_entity.type
_entity.pdbx_description
1 polymer ?
#
loop_
_entity_poly.entity_id
_entity_poly.type
_entity_poly.pdbx_seq_one_letter_code
_entity_poly.pdbx_strand_id
1 'polypeptide(L)'
;MPDERVSDEGLAEERPGRASEKFSDDPDDDTPREAVQQPPAQWQGLFRKRHPLVVLYTGNGKGKTSSALGVTLRAWGRGWKICWLQFIKSKTSHYGETRAAAAMGIEMIPLGDGFTWLSKDIEKDIALAHECWALAKEKIYSEQFDLVVLDEITYPVTYGWLDADEVIEVLRGRPANMHIIMTGRDAHPKLVEFADLVTEMTEIKHPFQSGIKAQPGIDF
;
A
#
# COMPACT_ATOMS: atom_id res chain seq x y z
N MET A 1 -17.64 -61.09 3.22
CA MET A 1 -16.25 -60.65 3.36
C MET A 1 -16.31 -59.32 4.02
N PRO A 2 -15.85 -59.14 5.27
CA PRO A 2 -16.08 -57.94 6.06
C PRO A 2 -15.03 -56.84 5.75
N ASP A 3 -15.55 -55.64 5.84
CA ASP A 3 -14.99 -54.32 5.76
C ASP A 3 -14.00 -54.06 6.91
N GLU A 4 -12.72 -53.93 6.64
CA GLU A 4 -11.72 -53.53 7.60
C GLU A 4 -11.58 -51.99 7.59
N ARG A 5 -12.27 -51.35 8.52
CA ARG A 5 -11.99 -49.94 8.90
C ARG A 5 -10.68 -49.91 9.66
N VAL A 6 -9.66 -49.39 9.02
CA VAL A 6 -8.41 -48.98 9.69
C VAL A 6 -8.69 -47.69 10.48
N SER A 7 -8.65 -47.79 11.80
CA SER A 7 -8.68 -46.67 12.74
C SER A 7 -7.36 -45.94 12.65
N ASP A 8 -7.41 -44.70 12.21
CA ASP A 8 -6.29 -43.75 12.25
C ASP A 8 -6.26 -43.07 13.64
N GLU A 9 -5.73 -43.81 14.63
CA GLU A 9 -5.36 -43.27 15.92
C GLU A 9 -3.84 -43.13 15.99
N GLY A 10 -3.40 -41.88 16.10
CA GLY A 10 -2.07 -41.62 16.65
C GLY A 10 -1.18 -40.78 15.77
N LEU A 11 -0.98 -39.59 16.22
CA LEU A 11 0.24 -38.86 16.42
C LEU A 11 -0.02 -37.35 16.29
N ALA A 12 -0.70 -36.81 17.28
CA ALA A 12 -0.54 -35.40 17.59
C ALA A 12 0.84 -35.23 18.24
N GLU A 13 1.88 -35.00 17.44
CA GLU A 13 3.14 -34.47 17.94
C GLU A 13 2.89 -33.08 18.53
N GLU A 14 2.93 -32.98 19.85
CA GLU A 14 3.00 -31.70 20.56
C GLU A 14 4.22 -30.93 20.04
N ARG A 15 3.98 -29.92 19.26
CA ARG A 15 5.01 -28.92 18.91
C ARG A 15 5.46 -28.28 20.22
N PRO A 16 6.78 -28.21 20.52
CA PRO A 16 7.28 -27.58 21.72
C PRO A 16 6.73 -26.16 21.76
N GLY A 17 6.11 -25.82 22.92
CA GLY A 17 5.46 -24.53 23.14
C GLY A 17 6.43 -23.40 22.80
N ARG A 18 6.06 -22.59 21.82
CA ARG A 18 6.64 -21.28 21.63
C ARG A 18 6.43 -20.55 22.95
N ALA A 19 7.52 -20.27 23.65
CA ALA A 19 7.49 -19.34 24.75
C ALA A 19 6.75 -18.10 24.25
N SER A 20 5.63 -17.75 24.87
CA SER A 20 4.91 -16.53 24.61
C SER A 20 5.81 -15.38 25.06
N GLU A 21 6.68 -14.91 24.17
CA GLU A 21 7.26 -13.59 24.33
C GLU A 21 6.05 -12.66 24.38
N LYS A 22 5.79 -12.11 25.56
CA LYS A 22 4.81 -11.05 25.73
C LYS A 22 5.29 -9.89 24.91
N PHE A 23 4.76 -9.75 23.70
CA PHE A 23 4.83 -8.48 23.01
C PHE A 23 4.12 -7.48 23.93
N SER A 24 4.82 -6.42 24.29
CA SER A 24 4.18 -5.29 24.94
C SER A 24 3.07 -4.81 24.00
N ASP A 25 1.83 -4.80 24.47
CA ASP A 25 0.69 -4.23 23.75
C ASP A 25 0.67 -2.70 23.86
N ASP A 26 1.70 -2.10 24.47
CA ASP A 26 1.86 -0.66 24.57
C ASP A 26 2.27 -0.12 23.20
N PRO A 27 1.40 0.67 22.52
CA PRO A 27 1.70 1.26 21.23
C PRO A 27 2.89 2.23 21.27
N ASP A 28 3.27 2.69 22.46
CA ASP A 28 4.39 3.62 22.71
C ASP A 28 5.61 2.93 23.35
N ASP A 29 5.63 1.58 23.42
CA ASP A 29 6.79 0.85 23.92
C ASP A 29 7.99 1.02 22.96
N ASP A 30 8.72 2.09 23.22
CA ASP A 30 10.04 2.39 22.64
C ASP A 30 11.20 1.78 23.44
N THR A 31 10.94 0.80 24.32
CA THR A 31 11.99 0.16 25.10
C THR A 31 13.06 -0.35 24.14
N PRO A 32 14.29 0.15 24.20
CA PRO A 32 15.36 -0.33 23.34
C PRO A 32 15.58 -1.81 23.65
N ARG A 33 15.17 -2.69 22.75
CA ARG A 33 15.63 -4.08 22.79
C ARG A 33 17.13 -4.03 22.67
N GLU A 34 17.84 -4.77 23.52
CA GLU A 34 19.30 -4.90 23.38
C GLU A 34 19.59 -5.30 21.93
N ALA A 35 20.09 -4.36 21.15
CA ALA A 35 20.37 -4.58 19.76
C ALA A 35 21.53 -5.56 19.66
N VAL A 36 21.29 -6.69 19.03
CA VAL A 36 22.33 -7.71 18.76
C VAL A 36 23.49 -7.10 17.96
N GLN A 37 23.25 -5.97 17.27
CA GLN A 37 24.27 -5.14 16.61
C GLN A 37 23.96 -3.68 16.82
N GLN A 38 24.98 -2.91 17.20
CA GLN A 38 24.84 -1.45 17.24
C GLN A 38 24.69 -0.89 15.82
N PRO A 39 23.82 0.11 15.61
CA PRO A 39 23.72 0.77 14.31
C PRO A 39 25.08 1.37 13.93
N PRO A 40 25.41 1.44 12.63
CA PRO A 40 26.63 2.08 12.15
C PRO A 40 26.84 3.44 12.81
N ALA A 41 28.08 3.80 13.14
CA ALA A 41 28.41 5.02 13.88
C ALA A 41 27.83 6.29 13.25
N GLN A 42 27.73 6.32 11.91
CA GLN A 42 27.12 7.41 11.14
C GLN A 42 25.60 7.57 11.37
N TRP A 43 24.93 6.57 11.93
CA TRP A 43 23.49 6.61 12.22
C TRP A 43 23.20 6.87 13.70
N GLN A 44 24.22 6.87 14.55
CA GLN A 44 24.05 7.14 15.97
C GLN A 44 23.60 8.59 16.19
N GLY A 45 22.46 8.76 16.83
CA GLY A 45 21.89 10.08 17.13
C GLY A 45 21.00 10.69 16.05
N LEU A 46 20.80 10.03 14.89
CA LEU A 46 19.91 10.51 13.83
C LEU A 46 18.41 10.24 14.10
N PHE A 47 18.09 9.25 14.96
CA PHE A 47 16.70 8.81 15.18
C PHE A 47 16.06 9.55 16.36
N ARG A 48 15.80 10.86 16.19
CA ARG A 48 15.27 11.67 17.30
C ARG A 48 13.83 12.13 17.15
N LYS A 49 13.21 11.99 15.98
CA LYS A 49 11.85 12.50 15.77
C LYS A 49 11.04 11.51 14.94
N ARG A 50 9.84 11.17 15.41
CA ARG A 50 8.80 10.56 14.59
C ARG A 50 8.07 11.69 13.88
N HIS A 51 7.84 11.54 12.58
CA HIS A 51 6.92 12.37 11.82
C HIS A 51 6.23 11.52 10.78
N PRO A 52 4.99 11.83 10.41
CA PRO A 52 4.27 11.11 9.38
C PRO A 52 4.95 11.26 8.03
N LEU A 53 5.10 10.15 7.33
CA LEU A 53 5.85 10.06 6.08
C LEU A 53 4.94 10.18 4.86
N VAL A 54 5.46 10.78 3.81
CA VAL A 54 4.99 10.62 2.44
C VAL A 54 5.89 9.62 1.75
N VAL A 55 5.32 8.49 1.35
CA VAL A 55 6.03 7.37 0.71
C VAL A 55 5.61 7.28 -0.75
N LEU A 56 6.56 7.09 -1.65
CA LEU A 56 6.34 6.91 -3.08
C LEU A 56 6.96 5.59 -3.54
N TYR A 57 6.13 4.70 -4.09
CA TYR A 57 6.57 3.51 -4.79
C TYR A 57 6.36 3.71 -6.29
N THR A 58 7.45 3.78 -7.05
CA THR A 58 7.44 4.03 -8.50
C THR A 58 8.25 3.02 -9.29
N GLY A 59 8.46 3.26 -10.58
CA GLY A 59 9.24 2.43 -11.48
C GLY A 59 8.40 1.41 -12.27
N ASN A 60 9.03 0.78 -13.26
CA ASN A 60 8.37 -0.11 -14.23
C ASN A 60 8.15 -1.54 -13.71
N GLY A 61 8.91 -1.96 -12.70
CA GLY A 61 8.80 -3.29 -12.09
C GLY A 61 7.52 -3.47 -11.30
N LYS A 62 7.15 -4.75 -11.11
CA LYS A 62 6.04 -5.13 -10.22
C LYS A 62 6.42 -4.92 -8.75
N GLY A 63 5.41 -4.80 -7.90
CA GLY A 63 5.59 -4.73 -6.45
C GLY A 63 5.15 -3.41 -5.81
N LYS A 64 4.87 -2.36 -6.57
CA LYS A 64 4.44 -1.05 -6.04
C LYS A 64 3.20 -1.17 -5.14
N THR A 65 2.08 -1.62 -5.67
CA THR A 65 0.85 -1.88 -4.92
C THR A 65 1.05 -2.95 -3.84
N SER A 66 1.83 -4.02 -4.13
CA SER A 66 2.13 -5.06 -3.13
C SER A 66 2.92 -4.52 -1.94
N SER A 67 3.87 -3.60 -2.16
CA SER A 67 4.59 -2.93 -1.06
C SER A 67 3.67 -2.03 -0.25
N ALA A 68 2.79 -1.29 -0.90
CA ALA A 68 1.77 -0.48 -0.23
C ALA A 68 0.82 -1.36 0.61
N LEU A 69 0.38 -2.52 0.08
CA LEU A 69 -0.42 -3.51 0.82
C LEU A 69 0.34 -4.07 2.03
N GLY A 70 1.64 -4.33 1.90
CA GLY A 70 2.48 -4.78 3.02
C GLY A 70 2.57 -3.75 4.14
N VAL A 71 2.69 -2.46 3.82
CA VAL A 71 2.64 -1.37 4.82
C VAL A 71 1.25 -1.24 5.42
N THR A 72 0.20 -1.34 4.59
CA THR A 72 -1.20 -1.33 5.04
C THR A 72 -1.48 -2.43 6.07
N LEU A 73 -1.00 -3.65 5.83
CA LEU A 73 -1.15 -4.76 6.77
C LEU A 73 -0.46 -4.45 8.12
N ARG A 74 0.74 -3.85 8.10
CA ARG A 74 1.42 -3.42 9.33
C ARG A 74 0.65 -2.32 10.07
N ALA A 75 0.14 -1.33 9.34
CA ALA A 75 -0.65 -0.24 9.89
C ALA A 75 -1.96 -0.75 10.50
N TRP A 76 -2.66 -1.65 9.81
CA TRP A 76 -3.85 -2.31 10.32
C TRP A 76 -3.57 -3.09 11.61
N GLY A 77 -2.46 -3.86 11.65
CA GLY A 77 -2.02 -4.58 12.86
C GLY A 77 -1.66 -3.67 14.04
N ARG A 78 -1.46 -2.36 13.80
CA ARG A 78 -1.29 -1.32 14.83
C ARG A 78 -2.60 -0.61 15.20
N GLY A 79 -3.73 -1.03 14.63
CA GLY A 79 -5.03 -0.43 14.86
C GLY A 79 -5.28 0.89 14.14
N TRP A 80 -4.46 1.22 13.12
CA TRP A 80 -4.62 2.45 12.36
C TRP A 80 -5.87 2.43 11.48
N LYS A 81 -6.48 3.59 11.33
CA LYS A 81 -7.56 3.83 10.38
C LYS A 81 -6.97 4.12 9.00
N ILE A 82 -7.38 3.35 8.00
CA ILE A 82 -6.76 3.36 6.69
C ILE A 82 -7.81 3.61 5.61
N CYS A 83 -7.53 4.55 4.70
CA CYS A 83 -8.28 4.74 3.47
C CYS A 83 -7.38 4.46 2.27
N TRP A 84 -7.92 3.75 1.29
CA TRP A 84 -7.21 3.38 0.07
C TRP A 84 -8.03 3.79 -1.15
N LEU A 85 -7.46 4.65 -2.00
CA LEU A 85 -8.07 5.17 -3.21
C LEU A 85 -7.31 4.64 -4.43
N GLN A 86 -8.02 3.96 -5.34
CA GLN A 86 -7.42 3.34 -6.52
C GLN A 86 -7.84 4.12 -7.77
N PHE A 87 -6.92 4.91 -8.35
CA PHE A 87 -7.22 5.88 -9.41
C PHE A 87 -7.52 5.24 -10.77
N ILE A 88 -7.05 4.03 -11.02
CA ILE A 88 -7.20 3.36 -12.32
C ILE A 88 -8.12 2.15 -12.25
N LYS A 89 -8.11 1.44 -11.13
CA LYS A 89 -8.83 0.16 -11.01
C LYS A 89 -10.34 0.36 -11.11
N SER A 90 -10.98 -0.46 -11.95
CA SER A 90 -12.42 -0.41 -12.19
C SER A 90 -13.22 -0.81 -10.95
N LYS A 91 -14.33 -0.09 -10.73
CA LYS A 91 -15.32 -0.39 -9.68
C LYS A 91 -15.94 -1.79 -9.79
N THR A 92 -15.92 -2.38 -10.98
CA THR A 92 -16.52 -3.70 -11.25
C THR A 92 -15.53 -4.86 -11.09
N SER A 93 -14.25 -4.57 -10.87
CA SER A 93 -13.21 -5.60 -10.76
C SER A 93 -13.16 -6.16 -9.33
N HIS A 94 -13.16 -7.50 -9.25
CA HIS A 94 -13.09 -8.21 -7.96
C HIS A 94 -11.66 -8.68 -7.68
N TYR A 95 -10.81 -7.73 -7.29
CA TYR A 95 -9.43 -8.02 -6.89
C TYR A 95 -9.35 -8.69 -5.52
N GLY A 96 -8.31 -9.51 -5.31
CA GLY A 96 -8.06 -10.19 -4.03
C GLY A 96 -7.88 -9.20 -2.88
N GLU A 97 -7.15 -8.12 -3.11
CA GLU A 97 -6.90 -7.08 -2.13
C GLU A 97 -8.17 -6.35 -1.70
N THR A 98 -9.13 -6.13 -2.60
CA THR A 98 -10.41 -5.49 -2.25
C THR A 98 -11.23 -6.34 -1.27
N ARG A 99 -11.25 -7.67 -1.50
CA ARG A 99 -11.91 -8.62 -0.58
C ARG A 99 -11.20 -8.68 0.77
N ALA A 100 -9.86 -8.70 0.76
CA ALA A 100 -9.07 -8.70 1.98
C ALA A 100 -9.27 -7.40 2.78
N ALA A 101 -9.25 -6.24 2.11
CA ALA A 101 -9.51 -4.94 2.73
C ALA A 101 -10.88 -4.90 3.40
N ALA A 102 -11.93 -5.38 2.72
CA ALA A 102 -13.29 -5.46 3.28
C ALA A 102 -13.34 -6.35 4.53
N ALA A 103 -12.67 -7.51 4.53
CA ALA A 103 -12.59 -8.39 5.68
C ALA A 103 -11.84 -7.77 6.88
N MET A 104 -10.87 -6.90 6.60
CA MET A 104 -10.10 -6.16 7.62
C MET A 104 -10.78 -4.85 8.06
N GLY A 105 -11.92 -4.48 7.47
CA GLY A 105 -12.58 -3.19 7.74
C GLY A 105 -11.82 -1.97 7.20
N ILE A 106 -10.97 -2.16 6.19
CA ILE A 106 -10.24 -1.09 5.53
C ILE A 106 -11.12 -0.49 4.42
N GLU A 107 -11.25 0.83 4.40
CA GLU A 107 -11.96 1.54 3.35
C GLU A 107 -11.13 1.56 2.06
N MET A 108 -11.40 0.64 1.14
CA MET A 108 -10.73 0.57 -0.18
C MET A 108 -11.74 0.92 -1.29
N ILE A 109 -11.47 2.02 -1.99
CA ILE A 109 -12.38 2.62 -2.96
C ILE A 109 -11.74 2.58 -4.35
N PRO A 110 -12.18 1.67 -5.23
CA PRO A 110 -11.81 1.71 -6.64
C PRO A 110 -12.55 2.87 -7.32
N LEU A 111 -11.84 3.74 -7.98
CA LEU A 111 -12.39 4.98 -8.56
C LEU A 111 -12.23 5.03 -10.09
N GLY A 112 -11.37 4.17 -10.66
CA GLY A 112 -11.11 4.12 -12.09
C GLY A 112 -12.18 3.35 -12.88
N ASP A 113 -12.06 3.43 -14.21
CA ASP A 113 -12.88 2.66 -15.17
C ASP A 113 -12.06 1.51 -15.81
N GLY A 114 -10.85 1.25 -15.31
CA GLY A 114 -9.87 0.31 -15.85
C GLY A 114 -8.66 1.00 -16.48
N PHE A 115 -7.91 0.27 -17.29
CA PHE A 115 -6.68 0.77 -17.87
C PHE A 115 -6.93 1.88 -18.91
N THR A 116 -6.42 3.07 -18.64
CA THR A 116 -6.58 4.28 -19.46
C THR A 116 -6.02 4.14 -20.88
N TRP A 117 -4.98 3.32 -21.08
CA TRP A 117 -4.43 3.04 -22.43
C TRP A 117 -5.35 2.19 -23.33
N LEU A 118 -6.42 1.64 -22.78
CA LEU A 118 -7.50 0.99 -23.53
C LEU A 118 -8.71 1.89 -23.73
N SER A 119 -8.73 3.05 -23.07
CA SER A 119 -9.83 4.01 -23.16
C SER A 119 -9.90 4.63 -24.54
N LYS A 120 -11.13 4.84 -24.99
CA LYS A 120 -11.45 5.55 -26.23
C LYS A 120 -11.92 6.99 -25.98
N ASP A 121 -12.02 7.40 -24.71
CA ASP A 121 -12.59 8.67 -24.28
C ASP A 121 -11.69 9.30 -23.19
N ILE A 122 -10.70 10.05 -23.65
CA ILE A 122 -9.74 10.74 -22.78
C ILE A 122 -10.43 11.80 -21.91
N GLU A 123 -11.46 12.48 -22.42
CA GLU A 123 -12.16 13.52 -21.65
C GLU A 123 -12.87 12.91 -20.44
N LYS A 124 -13.46 11.74 -20.61
CA LYS A 124 -14.05 10.97 -19.53
C LYS A 124 -13.01 10.55 -18.49
N ASP A 125 -11.83 10.09 -18.94
CA ASP A 125 -10.75 9.67 -18.04
C ASP A 125 -10.22 10.85 -17.22
N ILE A 126 -10.06 12.01 -17.84
CA ILE A 126 -9.69 13.26 -17.16
C ILE A 126 -10.72 13.63 -16.11
N ALA A 127 -12.00 13.66 -16.48
CA ALA A 127 -13.09 13.97 -15.55
C ALA A 127 -13.10 13.03 -14.35
N LEU A 128 -12.93 11.73 -14.60
CA LEU A 128 -12.86 10.71 -13.55
C LEU A 128 -11.63 10.90 -12.64
N ALA A 129 -10.47 11.26 -13.20
CA ALA A 129 -9.29 11.57 -12.40
C ALA A 129 -9.53 12.76 -11.45
N HIS A 130 -10.22 13.80 -11.91
CA HIS A 130 -10.61 14.93 -11.07
C HIS A 130 -11.63 14.55 -9.99
N GLU A 131 -12.61 13.70 -10.28
CA GLU A 131 -13.55 13.18 -9.29
C GLU A 131 -12.83 12.36 -8.22
N CYS A 132 -11.90 11.48 -8.64
CA CYS A 132 -11.06 10.70 -7.74
C CYS A 132 -10.23 11.60 -6.83
N TRP A 133 -9.64 12.66 -7.41
CA TRP A 133 -8.84 13.61 -6.66
C TRP A 133 -9.68 14.44 -5.69
N ALA A 134 -10.87 14.84 -6.07
CA ALA A 134 -11.79 15.54 -5.17
C ALA A 134 -12.15 14.68 -3.95
N LEU A 135 -12.44 13.39 -4.14
CA LEU A 135 -12.66 12.46 -3.05
C LEU A 135 -11.39 12.24 -2.21
N ALA A 136 -10.22 12.16 -2.84
CA ALA A 136 -8.96 12.05 -2.11
C ALA A 136 -8.73 13.24 -1.17
N LYS A 137 -8.99 14.46 -1.64
CA LYS A 137 -8.93 15.67 -0.81
C LYS A 137 -9.90 15.60 0.37
N GLU A 138 -11.14 15.18 0.13
CA GLU A 138 -12.14 14.97 1.19
C GLU A 138 -11.63 14.01 2.26
N LYS A 139 -11.11 12.83 1.85
CA LYS A 139 -10.60 11.81 2.78
C LYS A 139 -9.38 12.31 3.55
N ILE A 140 -8.45 13.00 2.90
CA ILE A 140 -7.26 13.58 3.53
C ILE A 140 -7.66 14.60 4.60
N TYR A 141 -8.56 15.53 4.27
CA TYR A 141 -8.96 16.59 5.19
C TYR A 141 -10.04 16.19 6.21
N SER A 142 -10.57 14.97 6.11
CA SER A 142 -11.56 14.46 7.08
C SER A 142 -11.01 14.22 8.49
N GLU A 143 -9.67 14.17 8.63
CA GLU A 143 -8.97 13.83 9.88
C GLU A 143 -9.34 12.46 10.47
N GLN A 144 -9.97 11.58 9.67
CA GLN A 144 -10.46 10.28 10.13
C GLN A 144 -9.44 9.15 9.98
N PHE A 145 -8.34 9.38 9.24
CA PHE A 145 -7.40 8.35 8.85
C PHE A 145 -5.97 8.66 9.32
N ASP A 146 -5.27 7.61 9.73
CA ASP A 146 -3.84 7.65 10.06
C ASP A 146 -2.97 7.41 8.83
N LEU A 147 -3.52 6.67 7.84
CA LEU A 147 -2.86 6.34 6.58
C LEU A 147 -3.84 6.50 5.42
N VAL A 148 -3.45 7.28 4.41
CA VAL A 148 -4.15 7.33 3.12
C VAL A 148 -3.23 6.80 2.02
N VAL A 149 -3.73 5.84 1.24
CA VAL A 149 -3.01 5.28 0.08
C VAL A 149 -3.68 5.78 -1.20
N LEU A 150 -2.87 6.38 -2.06
CA LEU A 150 -3.24 6.89 -3.38
C LEU A 150 -2.61 5.97 -4.44
N ASP A 151 -3.31 4.86 -4.72
CA ASP A 151 -2.82 3.81 -5.62
C ASP A 151 -2.99 4.24 -7.08
N GLU A 152 -1.87 4.23 -7.82
CA GLU A 152 -1.76 4.65 -9.22
C GLU A 152 -1.98 6.16 -9.46
N ILE A 153 -1.80 7.03 -8.44
CA ILE A 153 -1.91 8.49 -8.55
C ILE A 153 -0.87 9.09 -9.52
N THR A 154 0.25 8.42 -9.74
CA THR A 154 1.29 8.96 -10.63
C THR A 154 0.80 9.12 -12.06
N TYR A 155 -0.10 8.26 -12.54
CA TYR A 155 -0.58 8.33 -13.93
C TYR A 155 -1.33 9.63 -14.24
N PRO A 156 -2.39 10.04 -13.52
CA PRO A 156 -3.06 11.29 -13.81
C PRO A 156 -2.15 12.51 -13.64
N VAL A 157 -1.14 12.45 -12.75
CA VAL A 157 -0.16 13.52 -12.63
C VAL A 157 0.80 13.54 -13.81
N THR A 158 1.34 12.40 -14.22
CA THR A 158 2.30 12.29 -15.33
C THR A 158 1.65 12.60 -16.67
N TYR A 159 0.38 12.29 -16.85
CA TYR A 159 -0.40 12.66 -18.03
C TYR A 159 -0.84 14.15 -18.05
N GLY A 160 -0.57 14.89 -16.97
CA GLY A 160 -0.98 16.29 -16.84
C GLY A 160 -2.48 16.49 -16.63
N TRP A 161 -3.21 15.44 -16.22
CA TRP A 161 -4.63 15.56 -15.85
C TRP A 161 -4.79 16.16 -14.47
N LEU A 162 -3.84 15.90 -13.56
CA LEU A 162 -3.73 16.57 -12.26
C LEU A 162 -2.42 17.33 -12.20
N ASP A 163 -2.48 18.55 -11.69
CA ASP A 163 -1.30 19.37 -11.49
C ASP A 163 -0.47 18.85 -10.31
N ALA A 164 0.83 18.62 -10.54
CA ALA A 164 1.73 18.11 -9.51
C ALA A 164 1.88 19.06 -8.32
N ASP A 165 1.86 20.36 -8.55
CA ASP A 165 1.98 21.37 -7.50
C ASP A 165 0.71 21.38 -6.64
N GLU A 166 -0.49 21.28 -7.26
CA GLU A 166 -1.75 21.13 -6.50
C GLU A 166 -1.72 19.89 -5.63
N VAL A 167 -1.29 18.74 -6.17
CA VAL A 167 -1.18 17.50 -5.39
C VAL A 167 -0.25 17.69 -4.20
N ILE A 168 0.91 18.26 -4.41
CA ILE A 168 1.90 18.52 -3.35
C ILE A 168 1.34 19.48 -2.27
N GLU A 169 0.66 20.55 -2.66
CA GLU A 169 0.06 21.49 -1.71
C GLU A 169 -0.98 20.81 -0.82
N VAL A 170 -1.85 19.98 -1.39
CA VAL A 170 -2.82 19.19 -0.63
C VAL A 170 -2.12 18.24 0.35
N LEU A 171 -1.11 17.50 -0.12
CA LEU A 171 -0.36 16.55 0.71
C LEU A 171 0.47 17.26 1.80
N ARG A 172 0.95 18.48 1.55
CA ARG A 172 1.63 19.32 2.53
C ARG A 172 0.69 19.81 3.62
N GLY A 173 -0.56 20.14 3.24
CA GLY A 173 -1.61 20.59 4.15
C GLY A 173 -2.35 19.47 4.90
N ARG A 174 -1.95 18.20 4.76
CA ARG A 174 -2.55 17.06 5.45
C ARG A 174 -2.47 17.17 6.97
N PRO A 175 -3.33 16.47 7.74
CA PRO A 175 -3.21 16.37 9.19
C PRO A 175 -1.81 15.93 9.63
N ALA A 176 -1.32 16.54 10.71
CA ALA A 176 0.07 16.39 11.17
C ALA A 176 0.45 14.95 11.62
N ASN A 177 -0.54 14.07 11.81
CA ASN A 177 -0.35 12.66 12.17
C ASN A 177 -0.61 11.69 11.01
N MET A 178 -0.96 12.18 9.82
CA MET A 178 -1.35 11.34 8.69
C MET A 178 -0.16 10.96 7.81
N HIS A 179 0.00 9.67 7.57
CA HIS A 179 0.91 9.13 6.56
C HIS A 179 0.23 9.05 5.19
N ILE A 180 1.03 9.21 4.13
CA ILE A 180 0.58 9.06 2.74
C ILE A 180 1.44 8.02 2.04
N ILE A 181 0.82 7.15 1.25
CA ILE A 181 1.52 6.30 0.27
C ILE A 181 0.99 6.63 -1.11
N MET A 182 1.89 6.93 -2.02
CA MET A 182 1.60 7.09 -3.44
C MET A 182 2.21 5.93 -4.21
N THR A 183 1.51 5.42 -5.21
CA THR A 183 2.07 4.42 -6.13
C THR A 183 1.84 4.79 -7.58
N GLY A 184 2.61 4.17 -8.47
CA GLY A 184 2.43 4.19 -9.92
C GLY A 184 3.75 4.29 -10.67
N ARG A 185 3.69 4.14 -11.99
CA ARG A 185 4.88 4.25 -12.85
C ARG A 185 5.20 5.72 -13.13
N ASP A 186 6.42 5.95 -13.60
CA ASP A 186 6.86 7.23 -14.18
C ASP A 186 6.50 8.44 -13.31
N ALA A 187 6.76 8.35 -11.99
CA ALA A 187 6.41 9.40 -11.06
C ALA A 187 7.02 10.75 -11.46
N HIS A 188 6.19 11.79 -11.45
CA HIS A 188 6.63 13.14 -11.77
C HIS A 188 7.78 13.58 -10.84
N PRO A 189 8.86 14.22 -11.37
CA PRO A 189 10.04 14.59 -10.57
C PRO A 189 9.71 15.38 -9.29
N LYS A 190 8.73 16.27 -9.33
CA LYS A 190 8.29 17.02 -8.15
C LYS A 190 7.72 16.12 -7.03
N LEU A 191 7.02 15.03 -7.38
CA LEU A 191 6.54 14.06 -6.39
C LEU A 191 7.70 13.28 -5.78
N VAL A 192 8.71 12.94 -6.59
CA VAL A 192 9.94 12.29 -6.11
C VAL A 192 10.69 13.19 -5.15
N GLU A 193 10.84 14.48 -5.46
CA GLU A 193 11.49 15.48 -4.59
C GLU A 193 10.71 15.71 -3.29
N PHE A 194 9.39 15.70 -3.35
CA PHE A 194 8.52 15.99 -2.22
C PHE A 194 8.43 14.82 -1.21
N ALA A 195 8.49 13.58 -1.68
CA ALA A 195 8.31 12.40 -0.84
C ALA A 195 9.49 12.20 0.14
N ASP A 196 9.19 11.80 1.38
CA ASP A 196 10.18 11.48 2.40
C ASP A 196 10.92 10.16 2.12
N LEU A 197 10.23 9.21 1.44
CA LEU A 197 10.78 7.92 1.04
C LEU A 197 10.35 7.61 -0.38
N VAL A 198 11.32 7.31 -1.23
CA VAL A 198 11.07 6.88 -2.60
C VAL A 198 11.75 5.54 -2.84
N THR A 199 10.98 4.60 -3.41
CA THR A 199 11.52 3.31 -3.87
C THR A 199 11.14 3.12 -5.33
N GLU A 200 12.14 2.89 -6.18
CA GLU A 200 11.94 2.55 -7.57
C GLU A 200 11.99 1.03 -7.77
N MET A 201 10.92 0.46 -8.33
CA MET A 201 10.83 -0.95 -8.69
C MET A 201 11.35 -1.15 -10.10
N THR A 202 12.53 -1.73 -10.23
CA THR A 202 13.15 -2.02 -11.53
C THR A 202 12.66 -3.35 -12.08
N GLU A 203 12.27 -3.37 -13.36
CA GLU A 203 11.89 -4.60 -14.05
C GLU A 203 13.13 -5.36 -14.53
N ILE A 204 13.57 -6.34 -13.75
CA ILE A 204 14.68 -7.23 -14.16
C ILE A 204 14.17 -8.33 -15.11
N LYS A 205 12.98 -8.87 -14.84
CA LYS A 205 12.32 -9.91 -15.62
C LYS A 205 10.81 -9.87 -15.36
N HIS A 206 10.00 -10.00 -16.41
CA HIS A 206 8.54 -9.98 -16.27
C HIS A 206 7.90 -11.20 -16.95
N PRO A 207 6.96 -11.92 -16.31
CA PRO A 207 6.27 -13.09 -16.88
C PRO A 207 5.58 -12.79 -18.22
N PHE A 208 5.05 -11.58 -18.38
CA PHE A 208 4.41 -11.14 -19.62
C PHE A 208 5.31 -11.25 -20.86
N GLN A 209 6.61 -10.97 -20.71
CA GLN A 209 7.60 -11.09 -21.79
C GLN A 209 7.77 -12.54 -22.26
N SER A 210 7.41 -13.51 -21.41
CA SER A 210 7.39 -14.95 -21.72
C SER A 210 5.98 -15.46 -22.06
N GLY A 211 5.01 -14.55 -22.32
CA GLY A 211 3.63 -14.92 -22.66
C GLY A 211 2.82 -15.49 -21.48
N ILE A 212 3.29 -15.36 -20.25
CA ILE A 212 2.59 -15.82 -19.05
C ILE A 212 1.57 -14.76 -18.64
N LYS A 213 0.31 -15.18 -18.54
CA LYS A 213 -0.79 -14.33 -18.07
C LYS A 213 -0.66 -14.00 -16.59
N ALA A 214 -1.28 -12.90 -16.18
CA ALA A 214 -1.44 -12.54 -14.77
C ALA A 214 -2.10 -13.68 -13.97
N GLN A 215 -1.60 -13.92 -12.75
CA GLN A 215 -2.00 -15.04 -11.90
C GLN A 215 -2.85 -14.57 -10.73
N PRO A 216 -4.03 -15.18 -10.48
CA PRO A 216 -4.82 -14.91 -9.28
C PRO A 216 -4.00 -15.15 -8.00
N GLY A 217 -4.11 -14.22 -7.04
CA GLY A 217 -3.37 -14.28 -5.77
C GLY A 217 -1.91 -13.85 -5.84
N ILE A 218 -1.36 -13.65 -7.05
CA ILE A 218 -0.01 -13.09 -7.25
C ILE A 218 -0.10 -11.68 -7.86
N ASP A 219 -0.94 -11.51 -8.86
CA ASP A 219 -1.07 -10.27 -9.62
C ASP A 219 -2.34 -9.47 -9.25
N PHE A 220 -3.38 -10.18 -8.77
CA PHE A 220 -4.67 -9.60 -8.41
C PHE A 220 -5.48 -10.48 -7.46
#